data_bc30fb8f8039581dbfd3daab1755eab6
#
_entry.id   bc30fb8f8039581dbfd3daab1755eab6
#
_cell.length_a   1.000
_cell.length_b   1.000
_cell.length_c   1.000
_cell.angle_alpha   90.00
_cell.angle_beta   90.00
_cell.angle_gamma   90.00
#
_symmetry.space_group_name_H-M   'P 1'
#
loop_
_entity.id
_entity.type
_entity.pdbx_description
1 polymer ?
#
loop_
_entity_poly.entity_id
_entity_poly.type
_entity_poly.pdbx_seq_one_letter_code
_entity_poly.pdbx_strand_id
1 'polypeptide(L)'
;MIKQDEEQDHEFAGTIINLSSIAARLTQPELLAYSVSTAALEQMTRSMAVALAKHRIRVNAVSFGSVMSASLQDKLRENPDFRKEIESHTPTGRIAPASDVVEAIHFLASNAAGFITGQVINADGGRSLIDPVAIAAH
;
A
#
# COMPACT_ATOMS: atom_id res chain seq x y z
N MET A 1 11.71 -7.20 -18.69
CA MET A 1 11.90 -5.75 -18.57
C MET A 1 13.24 -5.28 -19.18
N ILE A 2 14.40 -5.57 -18.60
CA ILE A 2 15.68 -5.05 -19.12
C ILE A 2 15.94 -5.46 -20.59
N LYS A 3 15.71 -6.71 -20.98
CA LYS A 3 15.84 -7.18 -22.36
C LYS A 3 14.78 -6.66 -23.33
N GLN A 4 13.61 -6.23 -22.83
CA GLN A 4 12.51 -5.70 -23.66
C GLN A 4 12.69 -4.23 -24.02
N ASP A 5 13.53 -3.51 -23.26
CA ASP A 5 13.78 -2.09 -23.42
C ASP A 5 14.77 -1.79 -24.57
N GLU A 6 15.60 -2.78 -24.95
CA GLU A 6 16.58 -2.63 -26.05
C GLU A 6 15.88 -2.49 -27.42
N GLU A 7 14.61 -2.84 -27.52
CA GLU A 7 13.82 -2.81 -28.77
C GLU A 7 12.82 -1.63 -28.86
N GLN A 8 12.62 -0.86 -27.75
CA GLN A 8 11.60 0.19 -27.70
C GLN A 8 12.13 1.45 -27.02
N ASP A 9 12.03 2.58 -27.70
CA ASP A 9 12.44 3.91 -27.21
C ASP A 9 11.42 4.47 -26.19
N HIS A 10 11.20 3.74 -25.10
CA HIS A 10 10.36 4.18 -23.99
C HIS A 10 11.17 4.92 -22.93
N GLU A 11 10.61 5.97 -22.36
CA GLU A 11 11.22 6.73 -21.26
C GLU A 11 11.55 5.83 -20.05
N PHE A 12 10.76 4.77 -19.83
CA PHE A 12 10.96 3.78 -18.77
C PHE A 12 10.90 2.35 -19.33
N ALA A 13 11.86 1.52 -18.91
CA ALA A 13 11.91 0.09 -19.23
C ALA A 13 10.82 -0.73 -18.51
N GLY A 14 10.30 -0.19 -17.41
CA GLY A 14 9.21 -0.83 -16.66
C GLY A 14 8.95 -0.24 -15.29
N THR A 15 7.90 -0.73 -14.68
CA THR A 15 7.55 -0.41 -13.30
C THR A 15 7.18 -1.65 -12.51
N ILE A 16 7.57 -1.69 -11.24
CA ILE A 16 7.20 -2.72 -10.26
C ILE A 16 6.40 -2.01 -9.17
N ILE A 17 5.23 -2.55 -8.85
CA ILE A 17 4.39 -2.05 -7.78
C ILE A 17 4.11 -3.18 -6.80
N ASN A 18 4.63 -3.02 -5.59
CA ASN A 18 4.44 -3.97 -4.51
C ASN A 18 3.18 -3.61 -3.72
N LEU A 19 2.45 -4.62 -3.27
CA LEU A 19 1.28 -4.44 -2.41
C LEU A 19 1.67 -4.70 -0.97
N SER A 20 1.71 -3.64 -0.17
CA SER A 20 2.03 -3.66 1.26
C SER A 20 0.77 -3.42 2.10
N SER A 21 0.93 -3.27 3.38
CA SER A 21 -0.15 -3.03 4.35
C SER A 21 0.29 -2.01 5.39
N ILE A 22 -0.67 -1.28 5.96
CA ILE A 22 -0.43 -0.47 7.17
C ILE A 22 0.12 -1.30 8.33
N ALA A 23 -0.06 -2.63 8.31
CA ALA A 23 0.53 -3.55 9.28
C ALA A 23 2.08 -3.53 9.29
N ALA A 24 2.70 -2.99 8.24
CA ALA A 24 4.15 -2.73 8.24
C ALA A 24 4.58 -1.71 9.31
N ARG A 25 3.65 -0.88 9.79
CA ARG A 25 3.90 0.22 10.75
C ARG A 25 3.01 0.14 11.98
N LEU A 26 1.77 -0.33 11.83
CA LEU A 26 0.81 -0.50 12.92
C LEU A 26 0.80 -1.96 13.34
N THR A 27 1.26 -2.22 14.55
CA THR A 27 1.41 -3.58 15.05
C THR A 27 0.11 -4.11 15.64
N GLN A 28 -0.26 -5.33 15.25
CA GLN A 28 -1.31 -6.12 15.90
C GLN A 28 -0.68 -7.42 16.41
N PRO A 29 -0.95 -7.83 17.66
CA PRO A 29 -0.30 -9.00 18.26
C PRO A 29 -0.43 -10.29 17.43
N GLU A 30 -1.60 -10.50 16.80
CA GLU A 30 -1.91 -11.69 16.01
C GLU A 30 -1.32 -11.66 14.59
N LEU A 31 -0.73 -10.53 14.17
CA LEU A 31 -0.20 -10.33 12.82
C LEU A 31 1.32 -10.21 12.79
N LEU A 32 2.05 -10.79 13.74
CA LEU A 32 3.51 -10.63 13.85
C LEU A 32 4.23 -10.95 12.53
N ALA A 33 4.05 -12.14 11.99
CA ALA A 33 4.73 -12.57 10.77
C ALA A 33 4.31 -11.72 9.55
N TYR A 34 3.03 -11.36 9.47
CA TYR A 34 2.51 -10.50 8.41
C TYR A 34 3.10 -9.09 8.49
N SER A 35 3.16 -8.49 9.68
CA SER A 35 3.76 -7.17 9.91
C SER A 35 5.23 -7.15 9.53
N VAL A 36 6.00 -8.15 9.96
CA VAL A 36 7.42 -8.27 9.60
C VAL A 36 7.59 -8.42 8.08
N SER A 37 6.79 -9.28 7.43
CA SER A 37 6.89 -9.49 5.98
C SER A 37 6.55 -8.25 5.17
N THR A 38 5.51 -7.50 5.56
CA THR A 38 5.13 -6.26 4.87
C THR A 38 6.15 -5.14 5.12
N ALA A 39 6.74 -5.04 6.30
CA ALA A 39 7.83 -4.10 6.58
C ALA A 39 9.08 -4.43 5.75
N ALA A 40 9.43 -5.72 5.63
CA ALA A 40 10.51 -6.17 4.77
C ALA A 40 10.24 -5.84 3.30
N LEU A 41 8.99 -6.00 2.83
CA LEU A 41 8.57 -5.65 1.47
C LEU A 41 8.73 -4.16 1.19
N GLU A 42 8.39 -3.29 2.14
CA GLU A 42 8.61 -1.84 2.02
C GLU A 42 10.11 -1.51 1.90
N GLN A 43 10.95 -2.15 2.69
CA GLN A 43 12.41 -1.96 2.58
C GLN A 43 12.95 -2.52 1.27
N MET A 44 12.49 -3.68 0.84
CA MET A 44 12.83 -4.25 -0.46
C MET A 44 12.46 -3.31 -1.62
N THR A 45 11.28 -2.68 -1.55
CA THR A 45 10.84 -1.66 -2.53
C THR A 45 11.86 -0.54 -2.66
N ARG A 46 12.33 0.03 -1.56
CA ARG A 46 13.35 1.10 -1.55
C ARG A 46 14.68 0.62 -2.12
N SER A 47 15.12 -0.55 -1.71
CA SER A 47 16.39 -1.13 -2.16
C SER A 47 16.37 -1.45 -3.66
N MET A 48 15.28 -2.03 -4.15
CA MET A 48 15.10 -2.32 -5.57
C MET A 48 15.00 -1.04 -6.41
N ALA A 49 14.34 0.00 -5.91
CA ALA A 49 14.22 1.29 -6.58
C ALA A 49 15.62 1.87 -6.91
N VAL A 50 16.53 1.83 -5.95
CA VAL A 50 17.92 2.29 -6.14
C VAL A 50 18.69 1.36 -7.09
N ALA A 51 18.60 0.05 -6.86
CA ALA A 51 19.35 -0.93 -7.65
C ALA A 51 18.96 -0.96 -9.13
N LEU A 52 17.67 -0.74 -9.42
CA LEU A 52 17.10 -0.84 -10.77
C LEU A 52 16.99 0.50 -11.51
N ALA A 53 17.25 1.62 -10.85
CA ALA A 53 17.18 2.96 -11.45
C ALA A 53 18.06 3.09 -12.70
N LYS A 54 19.26 2.52 -12.68
CA LYS A 54 20.18 2.49 -13.83
C LYS A 54 19.61 1.76 -15.06
N HIS A 55 18.59 0.94 -14.85
CA HIS A 55 17.88 0.23 -15.91
C HIS A 55 16.53 0.89 -16.25
N ARG A 56 16.33 2.13 -15.82
CA ARG A 56 15.08 2.89 -16.05
C ARG A 56 13.83 2.14 -15.54
N ILE A 57 13.97 1.35 -14.47
CA ILE A 57 12.87 0.64 -13.82
C ILE A 57 12.53 1.36 -12.53
N ARG A 58 11.26 1.76 -12.39
CA ARG A 58 10.71 2.32 -11.16
C ARG A 58 10.16 1.21 -10.26
N VAL A 59 10.33 1.35 -8.95
CA VAL A 59 9.80 0.39 -7.97
C VAL A 59 9.13 1.18 -6.85
N ASN A 60 7.84 0.98 -6.67
CA ASN A 60 7.04 1.64 -5.64
C ASN A 60 6.16 0.61 -4.91
N ALA A 61 5.54 1.02 -3.84
CA ALA A 61 4.56 0.21 -3.13
C ALA A 61 3.28 1.00 -2.84
N VAL A 62 2.15 0.29 -2.74
CA VAL A 62 0.91 0.79 -2.17
C VAL A 62 0.67 0.03 -0.86
N SER A 63 0.60 0.79 0.24
CA SER A 63 0.27 0.28 1.57
C SER A 63 -1.20 0.57 1.84
N PHE A 64 -2.02 -0.44 1.96
CA PHE A 64 -3.46 -0.26 2.17
C PHE A 64 -3.91 -0.68 3.57
N GLY A 65 -5.00 -0.06 4.02
CA GLY A 65 -5.70 -0.41 5.24
C GLY A 65 -6.72 -1.53 5.03
N SER A 66 -7.92 -1.36 5.58
CA SER A 66 -9.00 -2.33 5.37
C SER A 66 -9.62 -2.13 3.99
N VAL A 67 -9.49 -3.14 3.14
CA VAL A 67 -10.08 -3.21 1.80
C VAL A 67 -11.10 -4.33 1.77
N MET A 68 -12.25 -4.10 1.13
CA MET A 68 -13.34 -5.06 1.03
C MET A 68 -12.96 -6.23 0.10
N SER A 69 -12.20 -7.16 0.65
CA SER A 69 -11.86 -8.45 0.05
C SER A 69 -12.90 -9.52 0.43
N ALA A 70 -12.90 -10.64 -0.26
CA ALA A 70 -13.74 -11.79 0.09
C ALA A 70 -13.48 -12.24 1.55
N SER A 71 -12.22 -12.34 1.95
CA SER A 71 -11.83 -12.73 3.32
C SER A 71 -12.35 -11.73 4.37
N LEU A 72 -12.33 -10.41 4.08
CA LEU A 72 -12.89 -9.44 5.01
C LEU A 72 -14.41 -9.54 5.06
N GLN A 73 -15.07 -9.74 3.92
CA GLN A 73 -16.53 -9.92 3.87
C GLN A 73 -16.96 -11.08 4.76
N ASP A 74 -16.26 -12.21 4.71
CA ASP A 74 -16.57 -13.38 5.53
C ASP A 74 -16.42 -13.07 7.02
N LYS A 75 -15.33 -12.40 7.42
CA LYS A 75 -15.14 -11.95 8.81
C LYS A 75 -16.21 -10.97 9.28
N LEU A 76 -16.67 -10.08 8.40
CA LEU A 76 -17.76 -9.13 8.74
C LEU A 76 -19.12 -9.80 8.84
N ARG A 77 -19.35 -10.94 8.17
CA ARG A 77 -20.56 -11.76 8.35
C ARG A 77 -20.57 -12.48 9.69
N GLU A 78 -19.40 -13.00 10.09
CA GLU A 78 -19.25 -13.68 11.38
C GLU A 78 -19.32 -12.71 12.56
N ASN A 79 -18.79 -11.51 12.40
CA ASN A 79 -18.69 -10.48 13.44
C ASN A 79 -19.12 -9.09 12.88
N PRO A 80 -20.43 -8.78 12.90
CA PRO A 80 -20.94 -7.51 12.34
C PRO A 80 -20.36 -6.24 12.99
N ASP A 81 -19.97 -6.29 14.26
CA ASP A 81 -19.38 -5.17 14.99
C ASP A 81 -18.00 -4.77 14.45
N PHE A 82 -17.29 -5.67 13.78
CA PHE A 82 -16.00 -5.36 13.19
C PHE A 82 -16.08 -4.27 12.13
N ARG A 83 -17.20 -4.18 11.42
CA ARG A 83 -17.41 -3.10 10.46
C ARG A 83 -17.36 -1.74 11.13
N LYS A 84 -18.16 -1.57 12.19
CA LYS A 84 -18.24 -0.32 12.96
C LYS A 84 -16.88 0.04 13.56
N GLU A 85 -16.18 -0.95 14.08
CA GLU A 85 -14.83 -0.79 14.63
C GLU A 85 -13.84 -0.28 13.57
N ILE A 86 -13.81 -0.90 12.38
CA ILE A 86 -12.92 -0.47 11.28
C ILE A 86 -13.29 0.94 10.82
N GLU A 87 -14.57 1.22 10.62
CA GLU A 87 -15.05 2.51 10.09
C GLU A 87 -14.81 3.64 11.10
N SER A 88 -14.99 3.41 12.41
CA SER A 88 -14.73 4.42 13.45
C SER A 88 -13.24 4.77 13.59
N HIS A 89 -12.35 3.83 13.27
CA HIS A 89 -10.90 4.05 13.28
C HIS A 89 -10.32 4.40 11.90
N THR A 90 -11.16 4.73 10.95
CA THR A 90 -10.74 5.19 9.62
C THR A 90 -11.29 6.61 9.41
N PRO A 91 -10.45 7.67 9.29
CA PRO A 91 -10.91 9.06 9.16
C PRO A 91 -11.93 9.29 8.06
N THR A 92 -11.80 8.58 6.93
CA THR A 92 -12.79 8.65 5.84
C THR A 92 -14.11 7.91 6.15
N GLY A 93 -14.22 7.27 7.31
CA GLY A 93 -15.46 6.67 7.83
C GLY A 93 -15.95 5.44 7.06
N ARG A 94 -15.11 4.78 6.27
CA ARG A 94 -15.54 3.64 5.45
C ARG A 94 -14.43 2.62 5.21
N ILE A 95 -14.83 1.41 4.88
CA ILE A 95 -13.94 0.39 4.31
C ILE A 95 -13.83 0.64 2.80
N ALA A 96 -12.61 0.70 2.29
CA ALA A 96 -12.37 0.95 0.87
C ALA A 96 -12.85 -0.22 -0.01
N PRO A 97 -13.55 0.00 -1.12
CA PRO A 97 -13.67 -0.99 -2.17
C PRO A 97 -12.31 -1.19 -2.84
N ALA A 98 -12.10 -2.34 -3.50
CA ALA A 98 -10.85 -2.63 -4.18
C ALA A 98 -10.49 -1.59 -5.25
N SER A 99 -11.49 -0.99 -5.90
CA SER A 99 -11.30 0.08 -6.90
C SER A 99 -10.49 1.25 -6.39
N ASP A 100 -10.66 1.67 -5.14
CA ASP A 100 -9.94 2.82 -4.58
C ASP A 100 -8.44 2.57 -4.49
N VAL A 101 -8.03 1.32 -4.24
CA VAL A 101 -6.62 0.93 -4.21
C VAL A 101 -6.05 0.78 -5.63
N VAL A 102 -6.87 0.27 -6.55
CA VAL A 102 -6.49 0.07 -7.95
C VAL A 102 -6.13 1.40 -8.63
N GLU A 103 -6.82 2.50 -8.33
CA GLU A 103 -6.48 3.81 -8.89
C GLU A 103 -5.09 4.31 -8.46
N ALA A 104 -4.68 4.07 -7.22
CA ALA A 104 -3.32 4.38 -6.77
C ALA A 104 -2.26 3.54 -7.51
N ILE A 105 -2.58 2.28 -7.80
CA ILE A 105 -1.73 1.38 -8.59
C ILE A 105 -1.63 1.87 -10.03
N HIS A 106 -2.75 2.23 -10.66
CA HIS A 106 -2.79 2.77 -12.02
C HIS A 106 -1.95 4.05 -12.13
N PHE A 107 -2.09 4.97 -11.18
CA PHE A 107 -1.25 6.17 -11.13
C PHE A 107 0.23 5.83 -11.10
N LEU A 108 0.66 4.95 -10.19
CA LEU A 108 2.06 4.55 -10.08
C LEU A 108 2.57 3.79 -11.31
N ALA A 109 1.68 3.07 -12.00
CA ALA A 109 2.01 2.34 -13.23
C ALA A 109 2.16 3.27 -14.45
N SER A 110 1.52 4.43 -14.41
CA SER A 110 1.47 5.36 -15.53
C SER A 110 2.71 6.25 -15.65
N ASN A 111 2.84 6.94 -16.79
CA ASN A 111 3.87 7.95 -17.01
C ASN A 111 3.71 9.17 -16.08
N ALA A 112 2.51 9.43 -15.54
CA ALA A 112 2.30 10.51 -14.57
C ALA A 112 3.15 10.33 -13.29
N ALA A 113 3.56 9.10 -12.97
CA ALA A 113 4.48 8.79 -11.89
C ALA A 113 5.94 8.64 -12.35
N GLY A 114 6.31 9.20 -13.49
CA GLY A 114 7.62 8.99 -14.12
C GLY A 114 8.82 9.35 -13.23
N PHE A 115 8.68 10.32 -12.33
CA PHE A 115 9.76 10.71 -11.41
C PHE A 115 9.57 10.16 -9.98
N ILE A 116 8.67 9.18 -9.80
CA ILE A 116 8.36 8.57 -8.50
C ILE A 116 8.93 7.15 -8.47
N THR A 117 9.91 6.92 -7.59
CA THR A 117 10.48 5.59 -7.31
C THR A 117 10.88 5.48 -5.84
N GLY A 118 10.85 4.26 -5.28
CA GLY A 118 11.17 3.99 -3.89
C GLY A 118 10.11 4.46 -2.89
N GLN A 119 8.93 4.88 -3.34
CA GLN A 119 7.88 5.41 -2.47
C GLN A 119 6.91 4.32 -2.03
N VAL A 120 6.37 4.51 -0.81
CA VAL A 120 5.27 3.72 -0.27
C VAL A 120 4.09 4.67 -0.07
N ILE A 121 3.07 4.55 -0.91
CA ILE A 121 1.87 5.37 -0.85
C ILE A 121 0.83 4.68 0.02
N ASN A 122 0.35 5.36 1.06
CA ASN A 122 -0.73 4.85 1.90
C ASN A 122 -2.09 5.11 1.24
N ALA A 123 -2.85 4.03 1.01
CA ALA A 123 -4.24 4.04 0.57
C ALA A 123 -5.11 3.42 1.68
N ASP A 124 -5.24 4.11 2.81
CA ASP A 124 -5.79 3.58 4.06
C ASP A 124 -6.91 4.46 4.66
N GLY A 125 -7.36 5.48 3.94
CA GLY A 125 -8.36 6.42 4.41
C GLY A 125 -7.92 7.26 5.61
N GLY A 126 -6.60 7.39 5.82
CA GLY A 126 -6.00 8.14 6.92
C GLY A 126 -5.82 7.33 8.22
N ARG A 127 -6.11 6.03 8.19
CA ARG A 127 -6.09 5.19 9.41
C ARG A 127 -4.72 5.16 10.10
N SER A 128 -3.63 5.19 9.36
CA SER A 128 -2.28 5.20 9.92
C SER A 128 -1.84 6.55 10.50
N LEU A 129 -2.65 7.58 10.41
CA LEU A 129 -2.36 8.93 10.88
C LEU A 129 -3.05 9.26 12.21
N ILE A 130 -3.99 8.43 12.66
CA ILE A 130 -4.74 8.68 13.89
C ILE A 130 -3.84 8.40 15.10
N ASP A 131 -3.79 9.36 16.02
CA ASP A 131 -3.35 9.10 17.38
C ASP A 131 -4.42 8.23 18.09
N PRO A 132 -4.03 7.09 18.67
CA PRO A 132 -4.97 6.26 19.44
C PRO A 132 -5.53 6.96 20.68
N VAL A 133 -4.89 8.04 21.15
CA VAL A 133 -5.37 8.86 22.27
C VAL A 133 -6.21 10.01 21.73
N ALA A 134 -7.53 9.88 21.86
CA ALA A 134 -8.49 10.84 21.33
C ALA A 134 -8.63 12.16 22.13
N ILE A 135 -7.75 12.42 23.10
CA ILE A 135 -7.81 13.60 23.97
C ILE A 135 -6.68 14.57 23.56
N ALA A 136 -7.09 15.77 23.14
CA ALA A 136 -6.13 16.86 22.94
C ALA A 136 -5.54 17.26 24.31
N ALA A 137 -4.32 16.81 24.58
CA ALA A 137 -3.63 17.05 25.86
C ALA A 137 -2.69 18.29 25.82
N HIS A 138 -2.84 19.17 24.81
CA HIS A 138 -1.98 20.34 24.60
C HIS A 138 -2.77 21.61 24.58
#